data_932f07318d990d561c8f1437d38c5516
#
_entry.id   932f07318d990d561c8f1437d38c5516
#
_cell.length_a   1.000
_cell.length_b   1.000
_cell.length_c   1.000
_cell.angle_alpha   90.00
_cell.angle_beta   90.00
_cell.angle_gamma   90.00
#
_symmetry.space_group_name_H-M   'P 1'
#
loop_
_entity.id
_entity.type
_entity.pdbx_description
1 polymer ?
#
loop_
_entity_poly.entity_id
_entity_poly.type
_entity_poly.pdbx_seq_one_letter_code
_entity_poly.pdbx_strand_id
1 'polypeptide(L)'
;MLSLCLFNLYAEYITRNAGLDESHAGIKIAGRNINHLRYADDTTIMAESEEELKSLLMRVKEESEKAGLKLNIQKTNIMASSPITSWEIDGETVETVTDFIFLGSRITADGDCSHEIERHLLLGRKSMTNLDSILKGRDINLPTKSI
;
A
#
# COMPACT_ATOMS: atom_id res chain seq x y z
N MET A 1 -20.72 1.41 9.41
CA MET A 1 -20.13 2.69 8.95
C MET A 1 -19.31 3.41 10.03
N LEU A 2 -19.75 3.46 11.28
CA LEU A 2 -19.03 4.17 12.37
C LEU A 2 -17.63 3.58 12.63
N SER A 3 -17.47 2.27 12.55
CA SER A 3 -16.22 1.57 12.83
C SER A 3 -15.10 1.94 11.85
N LEU A 4 -15.40 2.14 10.58
CA LEU A 4 -14.41 2.53 9.56
C LEU A 4 -13.89 3.96 9.80
N CYS A 5 -14.79 4.89 10.15
CA CYS A 5 -14.41 6.26 10.47
C CYS A 5 -13.57 6.33 11.75
N LEU A 6 -13.93 5.56 12.77
CA LEU A 6 -13.16 5.48 14.01
C LEU A 6 -11.78 4.88 13.78
N PHE A 7 -11.67 3.82 12.98
CA PHE A 7 -10.38 3.24 12.63
C PHE A 7 -9.47 4.25 11.92
N ASN A 8 -10.01 4.99 10.94
CA ASN A 8 -9.25 6.03 10.25
C ASN A 8 -8.76 7.14 11.19
N LEU A 9 -9.57 7.56 12.17
CA LEU A 9 -9.15 8.53 13.18
C LEU A 9 -8.05 7.97 14.08
N TYR A 10 -8.16 6.69 14.48
CA TYR A 10 -7.13 6.01 15.25
C TYR A 10 -5.81 5.92 14.50
N ALA A 11 -5.86 5.49 13.25
CA ALA A 11 -4.69 5.39 12.40
C ALA A 11 -4.03 6.76 12.16
N GLU A 12 -4.82 7.82 11.99
CA GLU A 12 -4.33 9.20 11.90
C GLU A 12 -3.65 9.65 13.20
N TYR A 13 -4.25 9.36 14.34
CA TYR A 13 -3.67 9.65 15.65
C TYR A 13 -2.31 8.98 15.83
N ILE A 14 -2.20 7.69 15.47
CA ILE A 14 -0.96 6.92 15.55
C ILE A 14 0.13 7.52 14.65
N THR A 15 -0.17 7.81 13.39
CA THR A 15 0.81 8.35 12.43
C THR A 15 1.31 9.73 12.84
N ARG A 16 0.45 10.59 13.38
CA ARG A 16 0.84 11.90 13.89
C ARG A 16 1.74 11.79 15.13
N ASN A 17 1.37 10.96 16.10
CA ASN A 17 2.15 10.75 17.31
C ASN A 17 3.50 10.06 17.02
N ALA A 18 3.56 9.18 16.04
CA ALA A 18 4.80 8.59 15.55
C ALA A 18 5.69 9.62 14.81
N GLY A 19 5.20 10.85 14.58
CA GLY A 19 5.93 11.93 13.91
C GLY A 19 6.24 11.62 12.44
N LEU A 20 5.39 10.85 11.78
CA LEU A 20 5.60 10.53 10.36
C LEU A 20 5.41 11.76 9.48
N ASP A 21 4.44 12.62 9.79
CA ASP A 21 4.16 13.84 9.01
C ASP A 21 5.28 14.88 9.10
N GLU A 22 6.01 14.92 10.21
CA GLU A 22 7.10 15.88 10.47
C GLU A 22 8.49 15.31 10.14
N SER A 23 8.57 14.03 9.82
CA SER A 23 9.81 13.34 9.53
C SER A 23 10.35 13.76 8.16
N HIS A 24 11.64 14.10 8.10
CA HIS A 24 12.37 14.25 6.83
C HIS A 24 12.73 12.90 6.22
N ALA A 25 12.49 11.81 6.94
CA ALA A 25 12.61 10.44 6.47
C ALA A 25 11.63 10.14 5.35
N GLY A 26 11.95 9.18 4.48
CA GLY A 26 11.11 8.74 3.38
C GLY A 26 11.75 8.95 2.03
N ILE A 27 11.01 8.60 0.99
CA ILE A 27 11.47 8.71 -0.40
C ILE A 27 10.93 9.98 -1.07
N LYS A 28 11.70 10.57 -1.98
CA LYS A 28 11.28 11.76 -2.73
C LYS A 28 10.53 11.36 -4.00
N ILE A 29 9.24 11.70 -4.06
CA ILE A 29 8.41 11.51 -5.26
C ILE A 29 7.89 12.87 -5.72
N ALA A 30 8.20 13.26 -6.95
CA ALA A 30 7.79 14.55 -7.53
C ALA A 30 8.10 15.77 -6.63
N GLY A 31 9.26 15.75 -5.96
CA GLY A 31 9.70 16.84 -5.08
C GLY A 31 9.06 16.86 -3.68
N ARG A 32 8.19 15.90 -3.37
CA ARG A 32 7.59 15.72 -2.05
C ARG A 32 8.23 14.53 -1.35
N ASN A 33 8.48 14.67 -0.05
CA ASN A 33 8.94 13.56 0.78
C ASN A 33 7.74 12.71 1.20
N ILE A 34 7.77 11.42 0.88
CA ILE A 34 6.71 10.46 1.23
C ILE A 34 7.36 9.35 2.05
N ASN A 35 6.93 9.18 3.28
CA ASN A 35 7.43 8.17 4.21
C ASN A 35 6.39 7.11 4.57
N HIS A 36 5.11 7.36 4.27
CA HIS A 36 4.06 6.36 4.45
C HIS A 36 2.92 6.53 3.46
N LEU A 37 2.28 5.42 3.14
CA LEU A 37 1.00 5.36 2.44
C LEU A 37 0.04 4.52 3.28
N ARG A 38 -1.20 4.96 3.39
CA ARG A 38 -2.20 4.27 4.18
C ARG A 38 -3.51 4.12 3.43
N TYR A 39 -4.07 2.92 3.52
CA TYR A 39 -5.40 2.62 3.04
C TYR A 39 -6.09 1.62 3.98
N ALA A 40 -7.12 2.08 4.69
CA ALA A 40 -7.79 1.33 5.75
C ALA A 40 -6.77 0.80 6.79
N ASP A 41 -6.64 -0.51 6.93
CA ASP A 41 -5.71 -1.20 7.81
C ASP A 41 -4.33 -1.47 7.18
N ASP A 42 -4.22 -1.32 5.86
CA ASP A 42 -2.94 -1.46 5.17
C ASP A 42 -2.11 -0.18 5.28
N THR A 43 -0.90 -0.30 5.78
CA THR A 43 0.06 0.80 5.89
C THR A 43 1.39 0.37 5.29
N THR A 44 1.90 1.16 4.36
CA THR A 44 3.24 1.01 3.80
C THR A 44 4.12 2.13 4.34
N ILE A 45 5.27 1.79 4.91
CA ILE A 45 6.29 2.73 5.38
C ILE A 45 7.45 2.69 4.39
N MET A 46 7.99 3.84 4.06
CA MET A 46 9.05 4.00 3.06
C MET A 46 10.20 4.81 3.65
N ALA A 47 11.43 4.41 3.34
CA ALA A 47 12.65 5.10 3.74
C ALA A 47 13.77 4.89 2.72
N GLU A 48 14.78 5.74 2.75
CA GLU A 48 15.96 5.63 1.89
C GLU A 48 17.01 4.66 2.45
N SER A 49 16.96 4.37 3.77
CA SER A 49 17.88 3.42 4.44
C SER A 49 17.14 2.44 5.34
N GLU A 50 17.82 1.34 5.65
CA GLU A 50 17.30 0.31 6.56
C GLU A 50 17.14 0.83 7.99
N GLU A 51 18.10 1.61 8.49
CA GLU A 51 18.09 2.19 9.82
C GLU A 51 16.93 3.18 9.98
N GLU A 52 16.68 3.97 8.95
CA GLU A 52 15.58 4.92 8.92
C GLU A 52 14.24 4.19 8.90
N LEU A 53 14.10 3.16 8.07
CA LEU A 53 12.89 2.33 8.02
C LEU A 53 12.60 1.67 9.38
N LYS A 54 13.64 1.13 10.03
CA LYS A 54 13.54 0.54 11.36
C LYS A 54 13.10 1.55 12.41
N SER A 55 13.68 2.75 12.38
CA SER A 55 13.30 3.83 13.29
C SER A 55 11.84 4.25 13.12
N LEU A 56 11.36 4.40 11.86
CA LEU A 56 9.97 4.74 11.57
C LEU A 56 9.02 3.64 12.05
N LEU A 57 9.34 2.39 11.75
CA LEU A 57 8.52 1.24 12.10
C LEU A 57 8.40 1.08 13.62
N MET A 58 9.49 1.24 14.37
CA MET A 58 9.47 1.15 15.83
C MET A 58 8.61 2.24 16.45
N ARG A 59 8.67 3.47 15.95
CA ARG A 59 7.79 4.56 16.42
C ARG A 59 6.31 4.27 16.17
N VAL A 60 5.99 3.79 14.97
CA VAL A 60 4.60 3.41 14.64
C VAL A 60 4.12 2.26 15.53
N LYS A 61 4.99 1.26 15.77
CA LYS A 61 4.68 0.15 16.66
C LYS A 61 4.39 0.62 18.08
N GLU A 62 5.26 1.45 18.68
CA GLU A 62 5.07 1.99 20.03
C GLU A 62 3.76 2.78 20.17
N GLU A 63 3.46 3.66 19.22
CA GLU A 63 2.22 4.45 19.23
C GLU A 63 0.98 3.55 19.00
N SER A 64 1.10 2.53 18.17
CA SER A 64 0.03 1.53 17.98
C SER A 64 -0.25 0.75 19.26
N GLU A 65 0.78 0.32 19.98
CA GLU A 65 0.66 -0.41 21.26
C GLU A 65 0.02 0.47 22.34
N LYS A 66 0.39 1.76 22.44
CA LYS A 66 -0.27 2.73 23.33
C LYS A 66 -1.77 2.88 23.02
N ALA A 67 -2.14 2.76 21.76
CA ALA A 67 -3.52 2.79 21.29
C ALA A 67 -4.23 1.42 21.42
N GLY A 68 -3.57 0.39 21.97
CA GLY A 68 -4.13 -0.96 22.12
C GLY A 68 -4.12 -1.80 20.84
N LEU A 69 -3.43 -1.36 19.79
CA LEU A 69 -3.27 -2.08 18.53
C LEU A 69 -1.91 -2.77 18.49
N LYS A 70 -1.86 -3.97 17.94
CA LYS A 70 -0.62 -4.72 17.75
C LYS A 70 -0.29 -4.86 16.27
N LEU A 71 0.98 -4.65 15.93
CA LEU A 71 1.50 -4.96 14.61
C LEU A 71 1.40 -6.46 14.34
N ASN A 72 0.85 -6.83 13.19
CA ASN A 72 0.80 -8.23 12.77
C ASN A 72 2.06 -8.58 11.97
N ILE A 73 3.09 -9.09 12.65
CA ILE A 73 4.40 -9.39 12.06
C ILE A 73 4.28 -10.42 10.94
N GLN A 74 3.40 -11.42 11.07
CA GLN A 74 3.19 -12.45 10.06
C GLN A 74 2.59 -11.91 8.73
N LYS A 75 1.94 -10.75 8.78
CA LYS A 75 1.41 -10.06 7.59
C LYS A 75 2.28 -8.87 7.16
N THR A 76 3.34 -8.60 7.91
CA THR A 76 4.27 -7.52 7.59
C THR A 76 5.37 -8.06 6.69
N ASN A 77 5.56 -7.44 5.54
CA ASN A 77 6.60 -7.79 4.59
C ASN A 77 7.54 -6.61 4.38
N ILE A 78 8.80 -6.90 4.07
CA ILE A 78 9.80 -5.90 3.74
C ILE A 78 10.25 -6.11 2.31
N MET A 79 10.34 -5.02 1.58
CA MET A 79 10.89 -4.99 0.23
C MET A 79 11.99 -3.94 0.17
N ALA A 80 13.13 -4.28 -0.45
CA ALA A 80 14.20 -3.35 -0.69
C ALA A 80 14.78 -3.54 -2.09
N SER A 81 15.35 -2.48 -2.64
CA SER A 81 16.05 -2.50 -3.92
C SER A 81 17.43 -3.18 -3.86
N SER A 82 17.98 -3.32 -2.64
CA SER A 82 19.24 -4.03 -2.36
C SER A 82 18.97 -5.24 -1.47
N PRO A 83 19.83 -6.29 -1.53
CA PRO A 83 19.66 -7.46 -0.69
C PRO A 83 19.68 -7.11 0.79
N ILE A 84 18.62 -7.49 1.52
CA ILE A 84 18.54 -7.46 2.98
C ILE A 84 18.79 -8.87 3.48
N THR A 85 19.64 -9.02 4.50
CA THR A 85 20.03 -10.34 5.01
C THR A 85 19.00 -10.97 5.94
N SER A 86 18.45 -10.21 6.86
CA SER A 86 17.33 -10.63 7.72
C SER A 86 16.81 -9.43 8.49
N TRP A 87 15.50 -9.39 8.69
CA TRP A 87 14.85 -8.39 9.51
C TRP A 87 14.08 -9.05 10.64
N GLU A 88 14.27 -8.54 11.85
CA GLU A 88 13.58 -9.02 13.04
C GLU A 88 12.87 -7.87 13.77
N ILE A 89 11.65 -8.14 14.20
CA ILE A 89 10.87 -7.28 15.06
C ILE A 89 10.49 -8.11 16.29
N ASP A 90 10.90 -7.69 17.48
CA ASP A 90 10.65 -8.39 18.75
C ASP A 90 11.12 -9.87 18.76
N GLY A 91 12.18 -10.19 18.02
CA GLY A 91 12.69 -11.56 17.89
C GLY A 91 11.93 -12.43 16.89
N GLU A 92 10.94 -11.89 16.19
CA GLU A 92 10.26 -12.56 15.09
C GLU A 92 10.83 -12.08 13.75
N THR A 93 11.13 -13.02 12.85
CA THR A 93 11.67 -12.70 11.52
C THR A 93 10.54 -12.18 10.62
N VAL A 94 10.79 -11.06 9.97
CA VAL A 94 9.91 -10.46 8.97
C VAL A 94 10.26 -10.99 7.59
N GLU A 95 9.25 -11.38 6.82
CA GLU A 95 9.44 -11.89 5.46
C GLU A 95 9.95 -10.80 4.52
N THR A 96 11.03 -11.11 3.79
CA THR A 96 11.54 -10.25 2.72
C THR A 96 10.98 -10.70 1.40
N VAL A 97 10.34 -9.79 0.67
CA VAL A 97 9.69 -10.06 -0.61
C VAL A 97 10.31 -9.24 -1.73
N THR A 98 10.24 -9.76 -2.95
CA THR A 98 10.69 -9.05 -4.16
C THR A 98 9.60 -8.22 -4.80
N ASP A 99 8.35 -8.50 -4.47
CA ASP A 99 7.18 -7.78 -4.92
C ASP A 99 6.04 -7.91 -3.93
N PHE A 100 5.12 -6.96 -3.96
CA PHE A 100 3.87 -7.02 -3.20
C PHE A 100 2.74 -6.29 -3.95
N ILE A 101 1.50 -6.59 -3.55
CA ILE A 101 0.32 -5.94 -4.14
C ILE A 101 -0.18 -4.88 -3.14
N PHE A 102 -0.20 -3.63 -3.58
CA PHE A 102 -0.78 -2.52 -2.83
C PHE A 102 -1.89 -1.85 -3.64
N LEU A 103 -3.09 -1.81 -3.09
CA LEU A 103 -4.29 -1.26 -3.75
C LEU A 103 -4.56 -1.85 -5.15
N GLY A 104 -4.26 -3.13 -5.32
CA GLY A 104 -4.45 -3.82 -6.58
C GLY A 104 -3.34 -3.61 -7.61
N SER A 105 -2.30 -2.82 -7.30
CA SER A 105 -1.11 -2.64 -8.13
C SER A 105 0.06 -3.46 -7.59
N ARG A 106 0.76 -4.15 -8.47
CA ARG A 106 1.98 -4.89 -8.15
C ARG A 106 3.17 -3.94 -8.16
N ILE A 107 3.86 -3.86 -7.03
CA ILE A 107 5.07 -3.07 -6.85
C ILE A 107 6.24 -4.06 -6.74
N THR A 108 7.32 -3.81 -7.46
CA THR A 108 8.50 -4.68 -7.54
C THR A 108 9.74 -3.95 -7.00
N ALA A 109 10.67 -4.70 -6.40
CA ALA A 109 11.88 -4.16 -5.80
C ALA A 109 12.83 -3.53 -6.82
N ASP A 110 12.80 -4.00 -8.06
CA ASP A 110 13.61 -3.48 -9.18
C ASP A 110 13.00 -2.26 -9.87
N GLY A 111 11.75 -1.89 -9.48
CA GLY A 111 11.01 -0.79 -10.08
C GLY A 111 10.48 -1.06 -11.49
N ASP A 112 10.58 -2.31 -11.99
CA ASP A 112 10.01 -2.66 -13.30
C ASP A 112 8.50 -2.77 -13.24
N CYS A 113 7.81 -1.84 -13.89
CA CYS A 113 6.36 -1.83 -13.99
C CYS A 113 5.81 -2.55 -15.25
N SER A 114 6.64 -3.15 -16.08
CA SER A 114 6.24 -3.77 -17.35
C SER A 114 5.16 -4.82 -17.16
N HIS A 115 5.35 -5.72 -16.21
CA HIS A 115 4.39 -6.78 -15.88
C HIS A 115 3.06 -6.22 -15.34
N GLU A 116 3.09 -5.12 -14.59
CA GLU A 116 1.89 -4.47 -14.07
C GLU A 116 1.10 -3.80 -15.19
N ILE A 117 1.80 -3.15 -16.13
CA ILE A 117 1.17 -2.56 -17.33
C ILE A 117 0.49 -3.66 -18.16
N GLU A 118 1.18 -4.77 -18.43
CA GLU A 118 0.62 -5.91 -19.17
C GLU A 118 -0.61 -6.48 -18.45
N ARG A 119 -0.55 -6.65 -17.13
CA ARG A 119 -1.66 -7.15 -16.32
C ARG A 119 -2.88 -6.24 -16.43
N HIS A 120 -2.70 -4.93 -16.31
CA HIS A 120 -3.78 -3.95 -16.45
C HIS A 120 -4.38 -3.93 -17.88
N LEU A 121 -3.54 -4.05 -18.90
CA LEU A 121 -4.01 -4.17 -20.29
C LEU A 121 -4.86 -5.43 -20.50
N LEU A 122 -4.43 -6.57 -19.95
CA LEU A 122 -5.20 -7.82 -20.02
C LEU A 122 -6.54 -7.72 -19.29
N LEU A 123 -6.55 -7.12 -18.08
CA LEU A 123 -7.79 -6.89 -17.33
C LEU A 123 -8.74 -5.96 -18.08
N GLY A 124 -8.22 -4.87 -18.65
CA GLY A 124 -9.00 -3.96 -19.48
C GLY A 124 -9.60 -4.64 -20.71
N ARG A 125 -8.81 -5.44 -21.43
CA ARG A 125 -9.31 -6.23 -22.58
C ARG A 125 -10.39 -7.21 -22.14
N LYS A 126 -10.18 -7.94 -21.04
CA LYS A 126 -11.19 -8.88 -20.51
C LYS A 126 -12.49 -8.18 -20.13
N SER A 127 -12.41 -7.03 -19.49
CA SER A 127 -13.58 -6.23 -19.13
C SER A 127 -14.31 -5.74 -20.37
N MET A 128 -13.61 -5.26 -21.38
CA MET A 128 -14.20 -4.83 -22.66
C MET A 128 -14.86 -5.99 -23.40
N THR A 129 -14.24 -7.18 -23.44
CA THR A 129 -14.81 -8.36 -24.05
C THR A 129 -16.12 -8.79 -23.36
N ASN A 130 -16.15 -8.72 -22.02
CA ASN A 130 -17.35 -9.03 -21.25
C ASN A 130 -18.48 -8.00 -21.52
N LEU A 131 -18.11 -6.71 -21.63
CA LEU A 131 -19.07 -5.65 -21.97
C LEU A 131 -19.56 -5.74 -23.43
N ASP A 132 -18.74 -6.21 -24.36
CA ASP A 132 -19.09 -6.33 -25.76
C ASP A 132 -20.31 -7.25 -25.96
N SER A 133 -20.41 -8.34 -25.19
CA SER A 133 -21.57 -9.24 -25.19
C SER A 133 -22.86 -8.54 -24.74
N ILE A 134 -22.74 -7.62 -23.78
CA ILE A 134 -23.87 -6.83 -23.27
C ILE A 134 -24.23 -5.73 -24.27
N LEU A 135 -23.23 -5.00 -24.79
CA LEU A 135 -23.43 -3.89 -25.72
C LEU A 135 -23.96 -4.32 -27.09
N LYS A 136 -23.65 -5.56 -27.51
CA LYS A 136 -24.18 -6.18 -28.75
C LYS A 136 -25.54 -6.85 -28.58
N GLY A 137 -26.02 -7.03 -27.32
CA GLY A 137 -27.36 -7.55 -27.04
C GLY A 137 -28.42 -6.59 -27.58
N ARG A 138 -29.29 -7.08 -28.46
CA ARG A 138 -30.36 -6.28 -29.12
C ARG A 138 -31.42 -5.76 -28.16
N ASP A 139 -31.44 -6.25 -26.92
CA ASP A 139 -32.48 -5.96 -25.92
C ASP A 139 -32.14 -4.78 -24.98
N ILE A 140 -30.96 -4.17 -25.15
CA ILE A 140 -30.60 -2.97 -24.38
C ILE A 140 -31.04 -1.75 -25.18
N ASN A 141 -32.23 -1.27 -24.92
CA ASN A 141 -32.67 0.07 -25.32
C ASN A 141 -31.86 1.08 -24.50
N LEU A 142 -30.84 1.70 -25.11
CA LEU A 142 -30.14 2.83 -24.54
C LEU A 142 -30.99 4.10 -24.76
N PRO A 143 -31.66 4.65 -23.73
CA PRO A 143 -32.46 5.88 -23.87
C PRO A 143 -31.61 7.15 -23.96
N THR A 144 -30.33 7.05 -24.33
CA THR A 144 -29.40 8.18 -24.36
C THR A 144 -28.69 8.33 -25.69
N LYS A 145 -29.48 8.67 -26.71
CA LYS A 145 -28.97 9.44 -27.85
C LYS A 145 -29.82 10.68 -28.00
N SER A 146 -29.67 11.61 -27.07
CA SER A 146 -30.10 12.99 -27.28
C SER A 146 -29.15 13.88 -26.49
N ILE A 147 -28.06 14.23 -27.11
CA ILE A 147 -27.38 15.53 -26.97
C ILE A 147 -27.19 16.04 -28.37
#